data_efd864ca9af32c8550ccb472040b04ef
#
_entry.id   efd864ca9af32c8550ccb472040b04ef
#
_cell.length_a   1.000
_cell.length_b   1.000
_cell.length_c   1.000
_cell.angle_alpha   90.00
_cell.angle_beta   90.00
_cell.angle_gamma   90.00
#
_symmetry.space_group_name_H-M   'P 1'
#
loop_
_entity.id
_entity.type
_entity.pdbx_description
1 polymer ?
#
loop_
_entity_poly.entity_id
_entity_poly.type
_entity_poly.pdbx_seq_one_letter_code
_entity_poly.pdbx_strand_id
1 'polypeptide(L)'
;MDHQIKDGEYLNKKEAKLRFRQEIIWKWRNRCAYCNSDLGRSATLDHVLAKSKGGHTHPRNLIPACLSCNVRKASREWREWFREQDFWDQRLEIEIEEWIDPATAEAA
;
A
#
# COMPACT_ATOMS: atom_id res chain seq x y z
N MET A 1 -4.53 -33.48 6.21
CA MET A 1 -4.79 -32.69 6.24
C MET A 1 -4.56 -32.01 6.90
N ASP A 2 -4.37 -31.62 7.19
CA ASP A 2 -4.56 -30.82 7.65
C ASP A 2 -3.94 -29.80 7.75
N HIS A 3 -3.74 -29.44 7.04
CA HIS A 3 -3.43 -28.26 7.06
C HIS A 3 -4.23 -27.46 7.88
N GLN A 4 -4.74 -28.02 8.78
CA GLN A 4 -5.44 -27.33 9.54
C GLN A 4 -4.63 -26.64 10.47
N ILE A 5 -4.71 -25.41 10.67
CA ILE A 5 -3.94 -24.66 11.54
C ILE A 5 -4.60 -24.61 12.81
N LYS A 6 -3.88 -24.71 13.91
CA LYS A 6 -4.46 -24.71 15.17
C LYS A 6 -5.20 -23.48 15.40
N ASP A 7 -6.17 -23.48 16.21
CA ASP A 7 -6.97 -22.34 16.61
C ASP A 7 -7.76 -21.75 15.46
N GLY A 8 -8.03 -22.56 14.46
CA GLY A 8 -8.83 -22.09 13.37
C GLY A 8 -8.15 -21.08 12.48
N GLU A 9 -6.85 -21.06 12.55
CA GLU A 9 -6.11 -20.09 11.76
C GLU A 9 -5.89 -20.50 10.32
N TYR A 10 -6.44 -21.63 9.92
CA TYR A 10 -6.27 -22.06 8.54
C TYR A 10 -6.98 -21.13 7.58
N LEU A 11 -6.24 -20.62 6.61
CA LEU A 11 -6.81 -19.76 5.58
C LEU A 11 -6.50 -20.36 4.22
N ASN A 12 -7.49 -20.38 3.31
CA ASN A 12 -7.22 -20.76 1.95
C ASN A 12 -6.55 -19.57 1.26
N LYS A 13 -6.11 -19.79 0.02
CA LYS A 13 -5.40 -18.75 -0.70
C LYS A 13 -6.16 -17.45 -0.80
N LYS A 14 -7.45 -17.54 -1.04
CA LYS A 14 -8.28 -16.35 -1.20
C LYS A 14 -8.39 -15.58 0.09
N GLU A 15 -8.59 -16.28 1.19
CA GLU A 15 -8.72 -15.65 2.50
C GLU A 15 -7.40 -15.03 2.96
N ALA A 16 -6.29 -15.71 2.69
CA ALA A 16 -4.98 -15.20 3.05
C ALA A 16 -4.68 -13.91 2.30
N LYS A 17 -5.05 -13.85 1.03
CA LYS A 17 -4.85 -12.69 0.21
C LYS A 17 -5.69 -11.52 0.70
N LEU A 18 -6.92 -11.78 1.08
CA LEU A 18 -7.81 -10.76 1.59
C LEU A 18 -7.30 -10.20 2.91
N ARG A 19 -6.84 -11.06 3.81
CA ARG A 19 -6.30 -10.63 5.08
C ARG A 19 -5.04 -9.79 4.90
N PHE A 20 -4.16 -10.21 4.03
CA PHE A 20 -2.95 -9.49 3.70
C PHE A 20 -3.27 -8.06 3.26
N ARG A 21 -4.23 -7.94 2.38
CA ARG A 21 -4.67 -6.66 1.86
C ARG A 21 -5.27 -5.80 2.97
N GLN A 22 -6.12 -6.38 3.79
CA GLN A 22 -6.78 -5.65 4.85
C GLN A 22 -5.80 -5.15 5.90
N GLU A 23 -4.76 -5.91 6.18
CA GLU A 23 -3.75 -5.49 7.15
C GLU A 23 -3.00 -4.25 6.67
N ILE A 24 -2.67 -4.21 5.40
CA ILE A 24 -1.98 -3.05 4.87
C ILE A 24 -2.89 -1.83 4.95
N ILE A 25 -4.14 -1.98 4.53
CA ILE A 25 -5.10 -0.89 4.55
C ILE A 25 -5.31 -0.38 5.97
N TRP A 26 -5.39 -1.30 6.92
CA TRP A 26 -5.58 -0.93 8.31
C TRP A 26 -4.39 -0.17 8.87
N LYS A 27 -3.18 -0.58 8.53
CA LYS A 27 -1.98 0.10 9.01
C LYS A 27 -1.88 1.53 8.49
N TRP A 28 -2.53 1.80 7.37
CA TRP A 28 -2.58 3.14 6.80
C TRP A 28 -3.87 3.86 7.20
N ARG A 29 -4.55 3.37 8.22
CA ARG A 29 -5.74 4.02 8.79
C ARG A 29 -6.88 4.14 7.80
N ASN A 30 -6.94 3.24 6.83
CA ASN A 30 -7.96 3.22 5.78
C ASN A 30 -8.01 4.54 4.99
N ARG A 31 -6.85 5.10 4.75
CA ARG A 31 -6.75 6.34 4.00
C ARG A 31 -5.82 6.17 2.81
N CYS A 32 -6.08 6.95 1.78
CA CYS A 32 -5.20 6.97 0.60
C CYS A 32 -3.85 7.53 1.01
N ALA A 33 -2.78 6.82 0.66
CA ALA A 33 -1.44 7.24 1.05
C ALA A 33 -1.04 8.54 0.38
N TYR A 34 -1.66 8.89 -0.73
CA TYR A 34 -1.32 10.09 -1.47
C TYR A 34 -2.21 11.28 -1.11
N CYS A 35 -3.51 11.16 -1.30
CA CYS A 35 -4.39 12.30 -1.09
C CYS A 35 -5.03 12.30 0.30
N ASN A 36 -4.78 11.29 1.09
CA ASN A 36 -5.25 11.18 2.46
C ASN A 36 -6.77 11.12 2.62
N SER A 37 -7.48 10.80 1.55
CA SER A 37 -8.93 10.67 1.65
C SER A 37 -9.30 9.35 2.31
N ASP A 38 -10.48 9.31 2.94
CA ASP A 38 -11.00 8.10 3.52
C ASP A 38 -11.36 7.15 2.38
N LEU A 39 -10.90 5.92 2.46
CA LEU A 39 -11.13 4.96 1.38
C LEU A 39 -12.47 4.26 1.45
N GLY A 40 -13.09 4.25 2.63
CA GLY A 40 -14.34 3.55 2.78
C GLY A 40 -14.20 2.09 2.39
N ARG A 41 -15.03 1.65 1.47
CA ARG A 41 -14.97 0.27 1.01
C ARG A 41 -14.28 0.12 -0.35
N SER A 42 -13.76 1.22 -0.89
CA SER A 42 -13.22 1.23 -2.24
C SER A 42 -11.71 1.30 -2.29
N ALA A 43 -11.05 0.73 -1.30
CA ALA A 43 -9.61 0.78 -1.24
C ALA A 43 -8.98 -0.07 -2.33
N THR A 44 -7.93 0.45 -2.94
CA THR A 44 -7.08 -0.35 -3.83
C THR A 44 -5.67 -0.31 -3.27
N LEU A 45 -4.83 -1.23 -3.72
CA LEU A 45 -3.42 -1.22 -3.35
C LEU A 45 -2.62 -0.84 -4.58
N ASP A 46 -1.74 0.14 -4.38
CA ASP A 46 -0.85 0.59 -5.43
C ASP A 46 0.52 -0.05 -5.25
N HIS A 47 1.10 -0.55 -6.33
CA HIS A 47 2.49 -0.98 -6.32
C HIS A 47 3.33 0.28 -6.46
N VAL A 48 4.06 0.65 -5.40
CA VAL A 48 4.86 1.87 -5.42
C VAL A 48 5.83 1.84 -6.59
N LEU A 49 6.57 0.71 -6.71
CA LEU A 49 7.27 0.43 -7.95
C LEU A 49 6.36 -0.46 -8.76
N ALA A 50 5.96 -0.02 -9.93
CA ALA A 50 4.97 -0.72 -10.75
C ALA A 50 5.42 -2.12 -11.11
N LYS A 51 4.45 -3.03 -11.20
CA LYS A 51 4.76 -4.41 -11.61
C LYS A 51 5.44 -4.44 -12.95
N SER A 52 5.00 -3.60 -13.88
CA SER A 52 5.59 -3.54 -15.21
C SER A 52 7.05 -3.09 -15.19
N LYS A 53 7.51 -2.54 -14.07
CA LYS A 53 8.88 -2.10 -13.92
C LYS A 53 9.64 -2.93 -12.90
N GLY A 54 9.16 -4.14 -12.64
CA GLY A 54 9.84 -5.06 -11.75
C GLY A 54 9.40 -5.02 -10.31
N GLY A 55 8.33 -4.30 -10.01
CA GLY A 55 7.84 -4.22 -8.64
C GLY A 55 7.23 -5.52 -8.17
N HIS A 56 7.52 -5.88 -6.94
CA HIS A 56 7.00 -7.11 -6.34
C HIS A 56 5.74 -6.85 -5.54
N THR A 57 4.93 -7.87 -5.38
CA THR A 57 3.75 -7.81 -4.53
C THR A 57 4.21 -8.17 -3.11
N HIS A 58 4.86 -7.21 -2.49
CA HIS A 58 5.40 -7.34 -1.14
C HIS A 58 4.85 -6.17 -0.32
N PRO A 59 4.56 -6.39 0.98
CA PRO A 59 3.99 -5.30 1.79
C PRO A 59 4.75 -4.00 1.70
N ARG A 60 6.08 -4.05 1.59
CA ARG A 60 6.87 -2.82 1.50
C ARG A 60 6.77 -2.13 0.15
N ASN A 61 6.12 -2.76 -0.82
CA ASN A 61 5.90 -2.14 -2.11
C ASN A 61 4.42 -1.88 -2.37
N LEU A 62 3.57 -2.03 -1.35
CA LEU A 62 2.13 -1.85 -1.51
C LEU A 62 1.63 -0.81 -0.53
N ILE A 63 0.89 0.16 -1.03
CA ILE A 63 0.26 1.16 -0.18
C ILE A 63 -1.18 1.34 -0.62
N PRO A 64 -2.07 1.68 0.32
CA PRO A 64 -3.46 1.91 -0.06
C PRO A 64 -3.57 3.19 -0.88
N ALA A 65 -4.41 3.15 -1.88
CA ALA A 65 -4.66 4.33 -2.69
C ALA A 65 -6.11 4.33 -3.13
N CYS A 66 -6.68 5.50 -3.26
CA CYS A 66 -8.00 5.59 -3.86
C CYS A 66 -7.85 5.28 -5.35
N LEU A 67 -8.95 4.88 -5.96
CA LEU A 67 -8.90 4.49 -7.37
C LEU A 67 -8.35 5.61 -8.24
N SER A 68 -8.76 6.83 -7.95
CA SER A 68 -8.32 7.98 -8.74
C SER A 68 -6.78 8.13 -8.72
N CYS A 69 -6.20 8.10 -7.51
CA CYS A 69 -4.75 8.25 -7.41
C CYS A 69 -4.02 7.08 -8.06
N ASN A 70 -4.54 5.88 -7.85
CA ASN A 70 -3.90 4.68 -8.40
C ASN A 70 -3.89 4.73 -9.94
N VAL A 71 -5.02 5.07 -10.54
CA VAL A 71 -5.13 5.12 -11.98
C VAL A 71 -4.29 6.25 -12.56
N ARG A 72 -4.29 7.42 -11.92
CA ARG A 72 -3.53 8.55 -12.41
C ARG A 72 -2.02 8.34 -12.33
N LYS A 73 -1.57 7.71 -11.25
CA LYS A 73 -0.15 7.43 -11.10
C LYS A 73 0.32 6.41 -12.12
N ALA A 74 -0.51 5.40 -12.37
CA ALA A 74 -0.17 4.33 -13.31
C ALA A 74 1.21 3.77 -12.97
N SER A 75 2.12 3.68 -13.91
CA SER A 75 3.45 3.11 -13.70
C SER A 75 4.53 4.17 -13.48
N ARG A 76 4.13 5.41 -13.23
CA ARG A 76 5.10 6.48 -13.02
C ARG A 76 5.83 6.31 -11.70
N GLU A 77 7.00 6.90 -11.60
CA GLU A 77 7.76 6.91 -10.36
C GLU A 77 6.94 7.68 -9.33
N TRP A 78 6.78 7.08 -8.14
CA TRP A 78 5.78 7.56 -7.19
C TRP A 78 6.05 8.97 -6.66
N ARG A 79 7.33 9.27 -6.36
CA ARG A 79 7.66 10.56 -5.77
C ARG A 79 7.49 11.68 -6.78
N GLU A 80 7.92 11.44 -8.01
CA GLU A 80 7.74 12.43 -9.06
C GLU A 80 6.28 12.73 -9.30
N TRP A 81 5.49 11.67 -9.44
CA TRP A 81 4.06 11.84 -9.67
C TRP A 81 3.39 12.55 -8.50
N PHE A 82 3.71 12.15 -7.27
CA PHE A 82 3.08 12.70 -6.09
C PHE A 82 3.37 14.20 -5.98
N ARG A 83 4.62 14.59 -6.21
CA ARG A 83 4.99 16.00 -6.08
C ARG A 83 4.33 16.91 -7.11
N GLU A 84 3.79 16.36 -8.17
CA GLU A 84 3.06 17.13 -9.17
C GLU A 84 1.62 17.41 -8.75
N GLN A 85 1.13 16.75 -7.71
CA GLN A 85 -0.27 16.87 -7.34
C GLN A 85 -0.47 18.04 -6.39
N ASP A 86 -1.63 18.68 -6.49
CA ASP A 86 -1.93 19.81 -5.63
C ASP A 86 -2.20 19.38 -4.20
N PHE A 87 -2.48 18.10 -3.97
CA PHE A 87 -2.66 17.57 -2.62
C PHE A 87 -1.36 17.02 -2.03
N TRP A 88 -0.22 17.22 -2.68
CA TRP A 88 1.03 16.73 -2.14
C TRP A 88 1.28 17.24 -0.74
N ASP A 89 1.77 16.35 0.13
CA ASP A 89 2.04 16.69 1.52
C ASP A 89 3.34 16.02 1.91
N GLN A 90 4.27 16.81 2.42
CA GLN A 90 5.59 16.30 2.77
C GLN A 90 5.52 15.18 3.83
N ARG A 91 4.58 15.30 4.77
CA ARG A 91 4.44 14.27 5.80
C ARG A 91 4.02 12.94 5.22
N LEU A 92 3.14 12.97 4.22
CA LEU A 92 2.70 11.75 3.56
C LEU A 92 3.80 11.17 2.70
N GLU A 93 4.59 12.00 2.07
CA GLU A 93 5.73 11.52 1.30
C GLU A 93 6.72 10.81 2.21
N ILE A 94 7.00 11.37 3.37
CA ILE A 94 7.90 10.76 4.33
C ILE A 94 7.32 9.44 4.82
N GLU A 95 6.02 9.39 5.07
CA GLU A 95 5.39 8.17 5.54
C GLU A 95 5.51 7.06 4.49
N ILE A 96 5.31 7.40 3.22
CA ILE A 96 5.49 6.42 2.14
C ILE A 96 6.94 5.95 2.10
N GLU A 97 7.87 6.88 2.18
CA GLU A 97 9.29 6.53 2.11
C GLU A 97 9.69 5.60 3.24
N GLU A 98 9.23 5.87 4.44
CA GLU A 98 9.54 5.02 5.59
C GLU A 98 8.86 3.67 5.49
N TRP A 99 7.72 3.60 4.83
CA TRP A 99 7.03 2.34 4.63
C TRP A 99 7.79 1.44 3.67
N ILE A 100 8.27 1.99 2.55
CA ILE A 100 8.98 1.19 1.56
C ILE A 100 10.42 0.90 1.97
N ASP A 101 10.99 1.74 2.83
CA ASP A 101 12.36 1.54 3.30
C ASP A 101 12.44 1.89 4.78
N PRO A 102 12.16 0.91 5.65
CA PRO A 102 12.17 1.18 7.09
C PRO A 102 13.50 1.70 7.62
N ALA A 103 14.60 1.45 6.93
CA ALA A 103 15.89 1.96 7.38
C ALA A 103 15.91 3.48 7.35
N THR A 104 15.10 4.12 6.52
CA THR A 104 15.00 5.57 6.47
C THR A 104 14.52 6.12 7.79
N ALA A 105 13.53 5.47 8.42
CA ALA A 105 13.01 5.92 9.70
C ALA A 105 14.04 5.76 10.79
N GLU A 106 14.83 4.71 10.74
CA GLU A 106 15.86 4.46 11.77
C GLU A 106 17.04 5.40 11.63
N ALA A 107 17.30 5.88 10.45
CA ALA A 107 18.43 6.76 10.21
C ALA A 107 18.16 8.17 10.74
N ALA A 108 16.92 8.51 10.97
CA ALA A 108 16.59 9.80 11.52
C ALA A 108 16.80 9.81 13.01
#